data_31f2ad988e3b0f777d5736d226fb04a2
#
_entry.id   31f2ad988e3b0f777d5736d226fb04a2
#
_cell.length_a   1.000
_cell.length_b   1.000
_cell.length_c   1.000
_cell.angle_alpha   90.00
_cell.angle_beta   90.00
_cell.angle_gamma   90.00
#
_symmetry.space_group_name_H-M   'P 1'
#
loop_
_entity.id
_entity.type
_entity.pdbx_description
1 polymer ?
#
loop_
_entity_poly.entity_id
_entity_poly.type
_entity_poly.pdbx_seq_one_letter_code
_entity_poly.pdbx_strand_id
1 'polypeptide(L)'
;MAKKVKRILKERTRNGKTETEAMHMGKIRSALRGITRFGWVPKKMALQNALVVLPVGNKKINHYRCAICNGLHRAKDVEVDHIVPAGTLKNYGDLPEFCRRLFVEEPELLRVLCEPCHKAVTLDQRTKICK
;
A
#
# COMPACT_ATOMS: atom_id res chain seq x y z
N MET A 1 27.26 32.08 8.59
CA MET A 1 26.55 31.86 7.31
C MET A 1 26.48 30.36 7.05
N ALA A 2 25.27 29.83 6.92
CA ALA A 2 25.08 28.43 6.54
C ALA A 2 25.56 28.25 5.09
N LYS A 3 26.55 27.38 4.88
CA LYS A 3 26.97 26.99 3.52
C LYS A 3 25.79 26.27 2.86
N LYS A 4 25.27 26.81 1.75
CA LYS A 4 24.31 26.12 0.92
C LYS A 4 24.95 24.83 0.45
N VAL A 5 24.45 23.68 0.94
CA VAL A 5 24.84 22.37 0.42
C VAL A 5 24.43 22.31 -1.04
N LYS A 6 25.41 22.22 -1.94
CA LYS A 6 25.14 22.07 -3.37
C LYS A 6 24.38 20.77 -3.55
N ARG A 7 23.13 20.85 -3.98
CA ARG A 7 22.31 19.69 -4.30
C ARG A 7 22.96 18.95 -5.46
N ILE A 8 23.43 17.72 -5.21
CA ILE A 8 23.96 16.87 -6.28
C ILE A 8 22.77 16.46 -7.15
N LEU A 9 22.77 16.97 -8.39
CA LEU A 9 21.75 16.57 -9.36
C LEU A 9 22.04 15.16 -9.82
N LYS A 10 21.05 14.26 -9.62
CA LYS A 10 21.14 12.89 -10.11
C LYS A 10 21.09 12.87 -11.63
N GLU A 11 21.92 12.05 -12.23
CA GLU A 11 22.00 11.89 -13.67
C GLU A 11 20.70 11.34 -14.26
N ARG A 12 20.29 11.86 -15.41
CA ARG A 12 19.11 11.40 -16.15
C ARG A 12 19.56 10.41 -17.20
N THR A 13 19.26 9.12 -16.96
CA THR A 13 19.72 8.00 -17.78
C THR A 13 18.60 7.22 -18.45
N ARG A 14 17.34 7.53 -18.13
CA ARG A 14 16.18 6.81 -18.64
C ARG A 14 15.31 7.68 -19.55
N ASN A 15 14.51 7.03 -20.36
CA ASN A 15 13.58 7.66 -21.30
C ASN A 15 14.26 8.72 -22.16
N GLY A 16 15.33 8.33 -22.88
CA GLY A 16 16.08 9.25 -23.73
C GLY A 16 16.80 10.34 -22.95
N LYS A 17 17.29 10.05 -21.76
CA LYS A 17 17.98 10.98 -20.86
C LYS A 17 17.12 12.12 -20.35
N THR A 18 15.81 11.86 -20.18
CA THR A 18 14.86 12.82 -19.64
C THR A 18 14.50 12.55 -18.19
N GLU A 19 14.74 11.34 -17.68
CA GLU A 19 14.36 10.91 -16.35
C GLU A 19 15.55 10.29 -15.60
N THR A 20 15.52 10.48 -14.27
CA THR A 20 16.45 9.77 -13.38
C THR A 20 16.02 8.32 -13.22
N GLU A 21 16.93 7.47 -12.75
CA GLU A 21 16.59 6.07 -12.40
C GLU A 21 15.44 6.01 -11.39
N ALA A 22 15.45 6.85 -10.37
CA ALA A 22 14.41 6.90 -9.35
C ALA A 22 13.04 7.27 -9.92
N MET A 23 13.00 8.22 -10.85
CA MET A 23 11.75 8.59 -11.54
C MET A 23 11.18 7.44 -12.35
N HIS A 24 12.04 6.75 -13.09
CA HIS A 24 11.66 5.59 -13.88
C HIS A 24 11.12 4.46 -13.00
N MET A 25 11.83 4.09 -11.95
CA MET A 25 11.38 3.05 -11.02
C MET A 25 10.09 3.44 -10.29
N GLY A 26 9.91 4.72 -9.99
CA GLY A 26 8.67 5.23 -9.41
C GLY A 26 7.45 5.06 -10.32
N LYS A 27 7.63 5.28 -11.63
CA LYS A 27 6.58 5.04 -12.63
C LYS A 27 6.20 3.56 -12.71
N ILE A 28 7.19 2.67 -12.71
CA ILE A 28 6.94 1.22 -12.73
C ILE A 28 6.17 0.80 -11.48
N ARG A 29 6.59 1.28 -10.31
CA ARG A 29 5.90 1.00 -9.04
C ARG A 29 4.44 1.44 -9.09
N SER A 30 4.19 2.66 -9.55
CA SER A 30 2.82 3.18 -9.66
C SER A 30 1.95 2.37 -10.61
N ALA A 31 2.50 1.96 -11.75
CA ALA A 31 1.79 1.11 -12.71
C ALA A 31 1.44 -0.25 -12.12
N LEU A 32 2.38 -0.90 -11.43
CA LEU A 32 2.17 -2.20 -10.80
C LEU A 32 1.14 -2.11 -9.66
N ARG A 33 1.23 -1.10 -8.81
CA ARG A 33 0.26 -0.86 -7.74
C ARG A 33 -1.14 -0.58 -8.28
N GLY A 34 -1.25 0.03 -9.45
CA GLY A 34 -2.51 0.25 -10.13
C GLY A 34 -3.26 -1.04 -10.45
N ILE A 35 -2.53 -2.13 -10.73
CA ILE A 35 -3.13 -3.43 -11.03
C ILE A 35 -3.93 -3.97 -9.84
N THR A 36 -3.42 -3.79 -8.61
CA THR A 36 -4.09 -4.30 -7.40
C THR A 36 -5.03 -3.27 -6.75
N ARG A 37 -5.03 -2.03 -7.23
CA ARG A 37 -5.86 -0.96 -6.64
C ARG A 37 -7.35 -1.21 -6.86
N PHE A 38 -7.71 -1.65 -8.06
CA PHE A 38 -9.10 -1.89 -8.44
C PHE A 38 -9.25 -3.30 -9.00
N GLY A 39 -10.30 -4.00 -8.56
CA GLY A 39 -10.66 -5.29 -9.11
C GLY A 39 -9.77 -6.45 -8.70
N TRP A 40 -8.90 -6.29 -7.71
CA TRP A 40 -8.07 -7.38 -7.21
C TRP A 40 -8.88 -8.29 -6.28
N VAL A 41 -9.18 -9.51 -6.76
CA VAL A 41 -10.09 -10.44 -6.08
C VAL A 41 -9.64 -10.79 -4.65
N PRO A 42 -8.36 -11.09 -4.37
CA PRO A 42 -7.94 -11.37 -2.98
C PRO A 42 -8.27 -10.26 -2.01
N LYS A 43 -8.21 -8.98 -2.43
CA LYS A 43 -8.62 -7.85 -1.59
C LYS A 43 -10.12 -7.86 -1.30
N LYS A 44 -10.94 -8.20 -2.30
CA LYS A 44 -12.38 -8.36 -2.12
C LYS A 44 -12.71 -9.48 -1.16
N MET A 45 -11.98 -10.58 -1.24
CA MET A 45 -12.12 -11.71 -0.33
C MET A 45 -11.73 -11.33 1.11
N ALA A 46 -10.66 -10.57 1.27
CA ALA A 46 -10.25 -10.06 2.59
C ALA A 46 -11.32 -9.16 3.21
N LEU A 47 -11.91 -8.27 2.41
CA LEU A 47 -13.05 -7.44 2.85
C LEU A 47 -14.24 -8.30 3.25
N GLN A 48 -14.60 -9.28 2.44
CA GLN A 48 -15.71 -10.19 2.73
C GLN A 48 -15.49 -10.95 4.05
N ASN A 49 -14.26 -11.38 4.32
CA ASN A 49 -13.90 -12.06 5.56
C ASN A 49 -13.99 -11.15 6.79
N ALA A 50 -13.86 -9.84 6.61
CA ALA A 50 -13.96 -8.85 7.68
C ALA A 50 -15.38 -8.26 7.83
N LEU A 51 -16.30 -8.68 6.98
CA LEU A 51 -17.67 -8.14 6.93
C LEU A 51 -18.47 -8.49 8.17
N VAL A 52 -19.09 -7.48 8.77
CA VAL A 52 -20.08 -7.60 9.85
C VAL A 52 -21.27 -6.74 9.46
N VAL A 53 -22.43 -7.36 9.28
CA VAL A 53 -23.68 -6.66 8.94
C VAL A 53 -24.38 -6.25 10.23
N LEU A 54 -24.61 -4.95 10.40
CA LEU A 54 -25.29 -4.40 11.58
C LEU A 54 -26.60 -3.76 11.18
N PRO A 55 -27.68 -3.97 11.98
CA PRO A 55 -28.92 -3.24 11.76
C PRO A 55 -28.78 -1.78 12.21
N VAL A 56 -29.18 -0.86 11.34
CA VAL A 56 -29.26 0.57 11.66
C VAL A 56 -30.65 1.05 11.26
N GLY A 57 -31.53 1.20 12.28
CA GLY A 57 -32.97 1.44 12.03
C GLY A 57 -33.59 0.27 11.30
N ASN A 58 -34.24 0.51 10.16
CA ASN A 58 -34.88 -0.51 9.33
C ASN A 58 -33.93 -1.08 8.25
N LYS A 59 -32.67 -0.68 8.25
CA LYS A 59 -31.68 -1.08 7.23
C LYS A 59 -30.60 -1.94 7.84
N LYS A 60 -30.05 -2.84 7.02
CA LYS A 60 -28.86 -3.62 7.34
C LYS A 60 -27.68 -2.94 6.64
N ILE A 61 -26.64 -2.59 7.40
CA ILE A 61 -25.48 -1.86 6.87
C ILE A 61 -24.22 -2.67 7.07
N ASN A 62 -23.42 -2.75 6.02
CA ASN A 62 -22.15 -3.45 6.03
C ASN A 62 -21.10 -2.65 6.81
N HIS A 63 -20.49 -3.31 7.76
CA HIS A 63 -19.33 -2.83 8.51
C HIS A 63 -18.18 -3.81 8.34
N TYR A 64 -16.98 -3.33 8.56
CA TYR A 64 -15.76 -4.14 8.43
C TYR A 64 -14.93 -4.01 9.69
N ARG A 65 -14.46 -5.15 10.18
CA ARG A 65 -13.65 -5.21 11.40
C ARG A 65 -12.20 -4.90 11.10
N CYS A 66 -11.64 -3.90 11.78
CA CYS A 66 -10.22 -3.59 11.70
C CYS A 66 -9.40 -4.69 12.38
N ALA A 67 -8.37 -5.19 11.71
CA ALA A 67 -7.53 -6.27 12.24
C ALA A 67 -6.67 -5.86 13.43
N ILE A 68 -6.45 -4.57 13.65
CA ILE A 68 -5.62 -4.05 14.75
C ILE A 68 -6.47 -3.62 15.93
N CYS A 69 -7.41 -2.70 15.74
CA CYS A 69 -8.20 -2.17 16.85
C CYS A 69 -9.50 -2.94 17.11
N ASN A 70 -9.86 -3.88 16.24
CA ASN A 70 -11.10 -4.66 16.28
C ASN A 70 -12.40 -3.84 16.22
N GLY A 71 -12.30 -2.55 15.93
CA GLY A 71 -13.46 -1.69 15.73
C GLY A 71 -14.18 -2.00 14.43
N LEU A 72 -15.47 -1.68 14.37
CA LEU A 72 -16.29 -1.85 13.17
C LEU A 72 -16.41 -0.51 12.45
N HIS A 73 -16.13 -0.51 11.15
CA HIS A 73 -16.10 0.72 10.34
C HIS A 73 -16.83 0.51 9.02
N ARG A 74 -17.31 1.60 8.45
CA ARG A 74 -17.94 1.59 7.12
C ARG A 74 -16.88 1.40 6.03
N ALA A 75 -17.30 0.96 4.85
CA ALA A 75 -16.41 0.70 3.72
C ALA A 75 -15.50 1.88 3.37
N LYS A 76 -16.02 3.11 3.46
CA LYS A 76 -15.25 4.34 3.17
C LYS A 76 -14.12 4.62 4.16
N ASP A 77 -14.17 4.01 5.35
CA ASP A 77 -13.23 4.29 6.45
C ASP A 77 -12.20 3.17 6.64
N VAL A 78 -12.18 2.18 5.76
CA VAL A 78 -11.26 1.04 5.82
C VAL A 78 -10.49 0.89 4.52
N GLU A 79 -9.31 0.29 4.63
CA GLU A 79 -8.47 -0.09 3.47
C GLU A 79 -7.95 -1.50 3.67
N VAL A 80 -7.72 -2.20 2.57
CA VAL A 80 -7.06 -3.51 2.59
C VAL A 80 -5.56 -3.29 2.44
N ASP A 81 -4.81 -3.78 3.41
CA ASP A 81 -3.37 -3.63 3.50
C ASP A 81 -2.68 -5.00 3.40
N HIS A 82 -1.45 -4.99 2.90
CA HIS A 82 -0.59 -6.17 2.88
C HIS A 82 0.04 -6.35 4.27
N ILE A 83 -0.08 -7.55 4.85
CA ILE A 83 0.58 -7.86 6.13
C ILE A 83 2.09 -7.74 5.97
N VAL A 84 2.64 -8.28 4.87
CA VAL A 84 4.04 -8.06 4.48
C VAL A 84 4.04 -6.99 3.39
N PRO A 85 4.62 -5.80 3.64
CA PRO A 85 4.64 -4.76 2.63
C PRO A 85 5.44 -5.17 1.40
N ALA A 86 5.06 -4.63 0.23
CA ALA A 86 5.73 -4.92 -1.05
C ALA A 86 7.20 -4.50 -1.04
N GLY A 87 7.57 -3.56 -0.18
CA GLY A 87 8.94 -3.11 -0.03
C GLY A 87 9.33 -2.04 -1.03
N THR A 88 10.62 -1.94 -1.28
CA THR A 88 11.17 -0.93 -2.18
C THR A 88 11.39 -1.49 -3.58
N LEU A 89 11.31 -0.61 -4.57
CA LEU A 89 11.62 -0.90 -5.96
C LEU A 89 12.64 0.14 -6.43
N LYS A 90 13.93 -0.17 -6.26
CA LYS A 90 15.03 0.75 -6.59
C LYS A 90 15.69 0.43 -7.93
N ASN A 91 15.64 -0.83 -8.35
CA ASN A 91 16.23 -1.31 -9.61
C ASN A 91 15.43 -2.49 -10.15
N TYR A 92 15.74 -2.94 -11.36
CA TYR A 92 15.03 -4.05 -11.98
C TYR A 92 15.20 -5.37 -11.22
N GLY A 93 16.31 -5.54 -10.50
CA GLY A 93 16.54 -6.74 -9.70
C GLY A 93 15.56 -6.89 -8.54
N ASP A 94 14.92 -5.81 -8.09
CA ASP A 94 13.91 -5.82 -7.04
C ASP A 94 12.53 -6.27 -7.54
N LEU A 95 12.31 -6.30 -8.86
CA LEU A 95 10.99 -6.58 -9.44
C LEU A 95 10.40 -7.92 -9.02
N PRO A 96 11.13 -9.06 -9.05
CA PRO A 96 10.52 -10.33 -8.70
C PRO A 96 9.96 -10.35 -7.27
N GLU A 97 10.72 -9.89 -6.30
CA GLU A 97 10.28 -9.84 -4.90
C GLU A 97 9.18 -8.82 -4.67
N PHE A 98 9.29 -7.65 -5.30
CA PHE A 98 8.24 -6.64 -5.24
C PHE A 98 6.91 -7.18 -5.78
N CYS A 99 6.94 -7.86 -6.93
CA CYS A 99 5.76 -8.46 -7.53
C CYS A 99 5.18 -9.59 -6.66
N ARG A 100 6.01 -10.46 -6.09
CA ARG A 100 5.54 -11.52 -5.20
C ARG A 100 4.81 -10.98 -3.98
N ARG A 101 5.32 -9.90 -3.40
CA ARG A 101 4.71 -9.26 -2.22
C ARG A 101 3.46 -8.45 -2.56
N LEU A 102 3.47 -7.80 -3.74
CA LEU A 102 2.35 -6.96 -4.17
C LEU A 102 1.16 -7.81 -4.64
N PHE A 103 1.42 -8.84 -5.47
CA PHE A 103 0.40 -9.67 -6.10
C PHE A 103 0.10 -10.92 -5.26
N VAL A 104 -0.24 -10.72 -3.99
CA VAL A 104 -0.65 -11.84 -3.13
C VAL A 104 -1.99 -12.39 -3.58
N GLU A 105 -2.06 -13.72 -3.70
CA GLU A 105 -3.28 -14.44 -4.07
C GLU A 105 -4.09 -14.89 -2.86
N GLU A 106 -3.46 -15.04 -1.70
CA GLU A 106 -4.09 -15.51 -0.48
C GLU A 106 -4.65 -14.32 0.32
N PRO A 107 -5.98 -14.29 0.55
CA PRO A 107 -6.59 -13.21 1.35
C PRO A 107 -6.08 -13.16 2.80
N GLU A 108 -5.55 -14.27 3.33
CA GLU A 108 -4.98 -14.35 4.68
C GLU A 108 -3.70 -13.52 4.83
N LEU A 109 -3.04 -13.19 3.73
CA LEU A 109 -1.86 -12.31 3.70
C LEU A 109 -2.22 -10.82 3.58
N LEU A 110 -3.51 -10.54 3.49
CA LEU A 110 -4.08 -9.20 3.46
C LEU A 110 -4.90 -8.99 4.73
N ARG A 111 -5.03 -7.75 5.15
CA ARG A 111 -5.85 -7.39 6.30
C ARG A 111 -6.61 -6.09 6.06
N VAL A 112 -7.75 -5.96 6.72
CA VAL A 112 -8.56 -4.74 6.68
C VAL A 112 -8.16 -3.87 7.86
N LEU A 113 -7.83 -2.62 7.58
CA LEU A 113 -7.46 -1.63 8.59
C LEU A 113 -8.34 -0.39 8.48
N CYS A 114 -8.74 0.15 9.62
CA CYS A 114 -9.35 1.48 9.64
C CYS A 114 -8.29 2.56 9.33
N GLU A 115 -8.73 3.72 8.92
CA GLU A 115 -7.83 4.80 8.50
C GLU A 115 -6.77 5.14 9.56
N PRO A 116 -7.10 5.34 10.86
CA PRO A 116 -6.09 5.62 11.87
C PRO A 116 -5.05 4.50 12.04
N CYS A 117 -5.48 3.25 12.04
CA CYS A 117 -4.58 2.10 12.15
C CYS A 117 -3.68 1.97 10.93
N HIS A 118 -4.23 2.20 9.73
CA HIS A 118 -3.47 2.18 8.49
C HIS A 118 -2.38 3.27 8.49
N LYS A 119 -2.70 4.47 8.93
CA LYS A 119 -1.73 5.57 9.07
C LYS A 119 -0.62 5.22 10.06
N ALA A 120 -0.95 4.61 11.20
CA ALA A 120 0.02 4.21 12.20
C ALA A 120 1.00 3.15 11.66
N VAL A 121 0.50 2.16 10.93
CA VAL A 121 1.33 1.13 10.29
C VAL A 121 2.24 1.74 9.23
N THR A 122 1.71 2.62 8.39
CA THR A 122 2.49 3.30 7.36
C THR A 122 3.63 4.12 7.96
N LEU A 123 3.36 4.84 9.04
CA LEU A 123 4.37 5.63 9.74
C LEU A 123 5.47 4.74 10.34
N ASP A 124 5.11 3.62 10.96
CA ASP A 124 6.05 2.65 11.50
C ASP A 124 6.95 2.06 10.40
N GLN A 125 6.38 1.69 9.25
CA GLN A 125 7.14 1.19 8.11
C GLN A 125 8.14 2.22 7.59
N ARG A 126 7.75 3.48 7.48
CA ARG A 126 8.65 4.58 7.06
C ARG A 126 9.80 4.77 8.05
N THR A 127 9.52 4.69 9.34
CA THR A 127 10.54 4.83 10.39
C THR A 127 11.57 3.70 10.30
N LYS A 128 11.14 2.46 10.04
CA LYS A 128 12.03 1.31 9.87
C LYS A 128 12.93 1.42 8.64
N ILE A 129 12.42 2.02 7.56
CA ILE A 129 13.20 2.23 6.33
C ILE A 129 14.30 3.27 6.53
N CYS A 130 14.09 4.23 7.41
CA CYS A 130 15.04 5.32 7.67
C CYS A 130 16.17 4.95 8.65
N LYS A 131 16.17 3.75 9.19
CA LYS A 131 17.23 3.30 10.13
C LYS A 131 18.36 2.62 9.39
#